data_15b63726fba01203ea156a6a0595e115
#
_entry.id   15b63726fba01203ea156a6a0595e115
#
_cell.length_a   1.000
_cell.length_b   1.000
_cell.length_c   1.000
_cell.angle_alpha   90.00
_cell.angle_beta   90.00
_cell.angle_gamma   90.00
#
_symmetry.space_group_name_H-M   'P 1'
#
loop_
_entity.id
_entity.type
_entity.pdbx_description
1 polymer ?
#
loop_
_entity_poly.entity_id
_entity_poly.type
_entity_poly.pdbx_seq_one_letter_code
_entity_poly.pdbx_strand_id
1 'polypeptide(L)'
;MELLYIDPGTGSMLFSVLIGATATLYFLARAVVLKLKFILGGKKGAADKSAHTYVIYNEDKRYQNVFRPVLDAFERHGTEVSYFTSFKDDEAFSAGYKFVKSEYIGEGNAAFARLNLLSADIVLATTPGLGVYQWKRSKNVKHYAHILHSPGDATMYRLFGIDYFDSVLLSGEYQKDDVRYLEKTRGIKEKDLPVVGCTYLDFYKERIEKIPAEEKHEFTVLLSPSWGPSGILAKYGERLLDPLLATGWNIIVRPHPQSKISEAEMLERLSKKYEGNGNLIWDYETDNIYSMKKADIMISDFSGIIYDYTFLCDKPVMYVNADIELALYDAYDVPGQKPWQVNAVKDFGIELKEEQFPTIKEVIQNASDSEELARRRAKAKQTAWQFEGQSGEKVYEFMAEKERQLNFTGSSEQ
;
A
#
# COMPACT_ATOMS: atom_id res chain seq x y z
N MET A 1 11.02 -28.61 -66.59
CA MET A 1 10.62 -27.66 -65.51
C MET A 1 10.20 -28.53 -64.35
N GLU A 2 11.15 -28.88 -63.47
CA GLU A 2 10.84 -29.66 -62.27
C GLU A 2 10.14 -28.75 -61.23
N LEU A 3 8.87 -29.03 -60.96
CA LEU A 3 8.14 -28.42 -59.89
C LEU A 3 8.71 -28.98 -58.58
N LEU A 4 9.41 -28.15 -57.83
CA LEU A 4 9.84 -28.43 -56.46
C LEU A 4 8.58 -28.65 -55.60
N TYR A 5 8.25 -29.91 -55.35
CA TYR A 5 7.17 -30.31 -54.42
C TYR A 5 7.69 -30.15 -52.98
N ILE A 6 7.19 -29.15 -52.29
CA ILE A 6 7.42 -29.02 -50.85
C ILE A 6 6.38 -29.87 -50.12
N ASP A 7 6.84 -30.93 -49.47
CA ASP A 7 6.02 -31.80 -48.63
C ASP A 7 5.30 -30.96 -47.55
N PRO A 8 3.99 -31.19 -47.32
CA PRO A 8 3.19 -30.42 -46.33
C PRO A 8 3.79 -30.38 -44.91
N GLY A 9 4.52 -31.42 -44.49
CA GLY A 9 5.24 -31.45 -43.22
C GLY A 9 6.42 -30.49 -43.18
N THR A 10 7.21 -30.45 -44.23
CA THR A 10 8.37 -29.53 -44.37
C THR A 10 7.89 -28.08 -44.53
N GLY A 11 6.78 -27.84 -45.25
CA GLY A 11 6.16 -26.51 -45.35
C GLY A 11 5.66 -25.96 -43.99
N SER A 12 5.02 -26.79 -43.18
CA SER A 12 4.57 -26.45 -41.86
C SER A 12 5.73 -26.13 -40.88
N MET A 13 6.81 -26.93 -40.96
CA MET A 13 8.02 -26.71 -40.16
C MET A 13 8.74 -25.41 -40.55
N LEU A 14 8.85 -25.13 -41.84
CA LEU A 14 9.43 -23.89 -42.34
C LEU A 14 8.62 -22.67 -41.94
N PHE A 15 7.29 -22.76 -41.97
CA PHE A 15 6.37 -21.70 -41.55
C PHE A 15 6.47 -21.44 -40.04
N SER A 16 6.58 -22.47 -39.22
CA SER A 16 6.77 -22.35 -37.77
C SER A 16 8.12 -21.70 -37.42
N VAL A 17 9.18 -22.04 -38.12
CA VAL A 17 10.51 -21.42 -37.96
C VAL A 17 10.47 -19.94 -38.37
N LEU A 18 9.79 -19.62 -39.49
CA LEU A 18 9.63 -18.25 -39.97
C LEU A 18 8.84 -17.37 -38.99
N ILE A 19 7.74 -17.89 -38.42
CA ILE A 19 6.95 -17.20 -37.39
C ILE A 19 7.82 -17.00 -36.15
N GLY A 20 8.54 -18.01 -35.67
CA GLY A 20 9.42 -17.94 -34.52
C GLY A 20 10.54 -16.89 -34.72
N ALA A 21 11.20 -16.90 -35.90
CA ALA A 21 12.22 -15.94 -36.23
C ALA A 21 11.67 -14.50 -36.33
N THR A 22 10.51 -14.32 -36.97
CA THR A 22 9.84 -13.02 -37.08
C THR A 22 9.41 -12.48 -35.73
N ALA A 23 8.83 -13.32 -34.88
CA ALA A 23 8.46 -12.94 -33.50
C ALA A 23 9.71 -12.55 -32.70
N THR A 24 10.79 -13.32 -32.78
CA THR A 24 12.05 -13.01 -32.11
C THR A 24 12.63 -11.70 -32.58
N LEU A 25 12.69 -11.45 -33.90
CA LEU A 25 13.15 -10.18 -34.47
C LEU A 25 12.26 -9.00 -34.03
N TYR A 26 10.95 -9.18 -33.99
CA TYR A 26 10.01 -8.17 -33.49
C TYR A 26 10.29 -7.82 -32.02
N PHE A 27 10.46 -8.81 -31.15
CA PHE A 27 10.75 -8.57 -29.75
C PHE A 27 12.12 -7.94 -29.53
N LEU A 28 13.14 -8.35 -30.32
CA LEU A 28 14.46 -7.73 -30.27
C LEU A 28 14.41 -6.26 -30.76
N ALA A 29 13.74 -5.98 -31.88
CA ALA A 29 13.55 -4.63 -32.37
C ALA A 29 12.78 -3.75 -31.34
N ARG A 30 11.73 -4.29 -30.75
CA ARG A 30 10.98 -3.63 -29.69
C ARG A 30 11.84 -3.33 -28.45
N ALA A 31 12.67 -4.29 -28.02
CA ALA A 31 13.62 -4.10 -26.93
C ALA A 31 14.66 -3.02 -27.23
N VAL A 32 15.18 -2.99 -28.46
CA VAL A 32 16.10 -1.94 -28.93
C VAL A 32 15.43 -0.58 -28.99
N VAL A 33 14.19 -0.49 -29.52
CA VAL A 33 13.42 0.75 -29.56
C VAL A 33 13.09 1.25 -28.15
N LEU A 34 12.73 0.35 -27.22
CA LEU A 34 12.51 0.71 -25.82
C LEU A 34 13.80 1.20 -25.16
N LYS A 35 14.93 0.51 -25.42
CA LYS A 35 16.24 0.91 -24.92
C LYS A 35 16.69 2.25 -25.50
N LEU A 36 16.46 2.49 -26.81
CA LEU A 36 16.73 3.76 -27.47
C LEU A 36 15.80 4.88 -26.96
N LYS A 37 14.49 4.60 -26.76
CA LYS A 37 13.57 5.56 -26.12
C LYS A 37 13.99 5.88 -24.70
N PHE A 38 14.48 4.90 -23.95
CA PHE A 38 15.02 5.09 -22.61
C PHE A 38 16.30 5.97 -22.64
N ILE A 39 17.23 5.69 -23.56
CA ILE A 39 18.47 6.48 -23.75
C ILE A 39 18.18 7.89 -24.29
N LEU A 40 17.25 8.02 -25.26
CA LEU A 40 16.89 9.30 -25.87
C LEU A 40 15.94 10.12 -25.00
N GLY A 41 15.03 9.47 -24.26
CA GLY A 41 14.21 10.09 -23.23
C GLY A 41 15.05 10.61 -22.07
N GLY A 42 16.11 9.88 -21.69
CA GLY A 42 17.13 10.32 -20.75
C GLY A 42 17.99 11.49 -21.22
N LYS A 43 18.02 11.78 -22.53
CA LYS A 43 18.72 12.97 -23.07
C LYS A 43 17.90 14.28 -22.97
N LYS A 44 16.58 14.19 -22.79
CA LYS A 44 15.74 15.35 -22.38
C LYS A 44 15.69 15.55 -20.88
N GLY A 45 15.96 14.49 -20.07
CA GLY A 45 16.39 14.64 -18.70
C GLY A 45 17.91 14.77 -18.71
N ALA A 46 18.44 15.98 -18.85
CA ALA A 46 19.81 16.24 -18.45
C ALA A 46 19.99 15.61 -17.08
N ALA A 47 21.06 14.80 -16.89
CA ALA A 47 21.43 14.34 -15.55
C ALA A 47 21.31 15.55 -14.65
N ASP A 48 20.42 15.48 -13.67
CA ASP A 48 20.20 16.58 -12.75
C ASP A 48 21.55 16.83 -12.10
N LYS A 49 22.23 17.87 -12.54
CA LYS A 49 23.56 18.23 -12.02
C LYS A 49 23.45 18.92 -10.68
N SER A 50 22.21 19.26 -10.25
CA SER A 50 21.95 19.74 -8.91
C SER A 50 21.99 18.54 -7.95
N ALA A 51 22.93 18.54 -7.02
CA ALA A 51 22.92 17.59 -5.91
C ALA A 51 21.81 18.02 -4.95
N HIS A 52 20.81 17.14 -4.78
CA HIS A 52 19.76 17.36 -3.80
C HIS A 52 20.22 16.82 -2.43
N THR A 53 19.94 17.55 -1.36
CA THR A 53 20.16 16.99 -0.01
C THR A 53 19.09 15.95 0.30
N TYR A 54 17.82 16.32 0.16
CA TYR A 54 16.68 15.44 0.42
C TYR A 54 15.80 15.31 -0.81
N VAL A 55 15.47 14.08 -1.15
CA VAL A 55 14.48 13.77 -2.18
C VAL A 55 13.41 12.85 -1.59
N ILE A 56 12.15 13.19 -1.82
CA ILE A 56 11.01 12.30 -1.53
C ILE A 56 10.37 11.95 -2.86
N TYR A 57 10.16 10.65 -3.11
CA TYR A 57 9.51 10.17 -4.32
C TYR A 57 8.17 9.52 -4.04
N ASN A 58 7.13 10.06 -4.69
CA ASN A 58 5.77 9.53 -4.71
C ASN A 58 5.45 8.92 -6.08
N GLU A 59 5.23 7.61 -6.13
CA GLU A 59 4.94 6.89 -7.38
C GLU A 59 3.48 7.05 -7.85
N ASP A 60 2.52 7.19 -6.92
CA ASP A 60 1.10 7.02 -7.24
C ASP A 60 0.21 7.85 -6.29
N LYS A 61 -0.98 8.23 -6.78
CA LYS A 61 -2.01 8.92 -5.98
C LYS A 61 -2.25 8.28 -4.61
N ARG A 62 -2.20 6.97 -4.51
CA ARG A 62 -2.48 6.21 -3.27
C ARG A 62 -1.51 6.54 -2.14
N TYR A 63 -0.31 7.02 -2.45
CA TYR A 63 0.76 7.23 -1.48
C TYR A 63 0.99 8.71 -1.12
N GLN A 64 0.28 9.65 -1.74
CA GLN A 64 0.42 11.08 -1.40
C GLN A 64 0.17 11.33 0.10
N ASN A 65 -0.79 10.61 0.70
CA ASN A 65 -1.15 10.74 2.09
C ASN A 65 -0.10 10.18 3.07
N VAL A 66 0.80 9.32 2.59
CA VAL A 66 1.97 8.85 3.34
C VAL A 66 2.99 9.98 3.52
N PHE A 67 3.17 10.78 2.46
CA PHE A 67 4.20 11.82 2.46
C PHE A 67 3.72 13.16 3.02
N ARG A 68 2.42 13.43 3.05
CA ARG A 68 1.88 14.71 3.50
C ARG A 68 2.40 15.12 4.88
N PRO A 69 2.34 14.29 5.95
CA PRO A 69 2.87 14.66 7.26
C PRO A 69 4.39 14.93 7.25
N VAL A 70 5.13 14.24 6.37
CA VAL A 70 6.57 14.45 6.20
C VAL A 70 6.85 15.79 5.54
N LEU A 71 6.15 16.11 4.45
CA LEU A 71 6.29 17.39 3.74
C LEU A 71 5.95 18.57 4.67
N ASP A 72 4.88 18.42 5.46
CA ASP A 72 4.49 19.42 6.47
C ASP A 72 5.57 19.61 7.55
N ALA A 73 6.31 18.55 7.93
CA ALA A 73 7.43 18.63 8.85
C ALA A 73 8.60 19.42 8.21
N PHE A 74 9.00 19.11 6.98
CA PHE A 74 10.03 19.85 6.25
C PHE A 74 9.67 21.34 6.12
N GLU A 75 8.41 21.63 5.79
CA GLU A 75 7.91 23.01 5.69
C GLU A 75 8.00 23.75 7.03
N ARG A 76 7.57 23.11 8.15
CA ARG A 76 7.66 23.70 9.49
C ARG A 76 9.09 24.01 9.93
N HIS A 77 10.03 23.15 9.58
CA HIS A 77 11.45 23.34 9.89
C HIS A 77 12.17 24.31 8.95
N GLY A 78 11.51 24.75 7.87
CA GLY A 78 12.12 25.60 6.86
C GLY A 78 13.27 24.92 6.13
N THR A 79 13.23 23.60 6.02
CA THR A 79 14.26 22.79 5.37
C THR A 79 13.82 22.44 3.94
N GLU A 80 14.67 22.76 2.97
CA GLU A 80 14.35 22.47 1.57
C GLU A 80 14.38 20.97 1.29
N VAL A 81 13.34 20.48 0.60
CA VAL A 81 13.21 19.11 0.11
C VAL A 81 12.65 19.09 -1.30
N SER A 82 13.23 18.26 -2.16
CA SER A 82 12.72 18.01 -3.50
C SER A 82 11.70 16.88 -3.45
N TYR A 83 10.45 17.21 -3.77
CA TYR A 83 9.35 16.25 -3.82
C TYR A 83 9.05 15.88 -5.26
N PHE A 84 9.45 14.70 -5.67
CA PHE A 84 9.21 14.15 -6.99
C PHE A 84 7.98 13.27 -6.99
N THR A 85 7.04 13.53 -7.89
CA THR A 85 5.81 12.75 -7.98
C THR A 85 5.56 12.27 -9.40
N SER A 86 5.01 11.07 -9.51
CA SER A 86 4.48 10.50 -10.76
C SER A 86 2.96 10.72 -10.89
N PHE A 87 2.35 11.46 -9.97
CA PHE A 87 0.95 11.81 -10.00
C PHE A 87 0.78 13.30 -10.39
N LYS A 88 0.13 13.57 -11.54
CA LYS A 88 0.01 14.93 -12.10
C LYS A 88 -0.82 15.90 -11.25
N ASP A 89 -1.83 15.34 -10.59
CA ASP A 89 -2.78 16.11 -9.78
C ASP A 89 -2.45 15.98 -8.27
N ASP A 90 -1.16 15.84 -7.94
CA ASP A 90 -0.70 15.74 -6.58
C ASP A 90 -0.98 17.05 -5.82
N GLU A 91 -1.62 16.92 -4.66
CA GLU A 91 -2.02 18.06 -3.83
C GLU A 91 -0.84 18.94 -3.39
N ALA A 92 0.38 18.39 -3.37
CA ALA A 92 1.59 19.13 -3.04
C ALA A 92 1.85 20.32 -3.98
N PHE A 93 1.35 20.28 -5.23
CA PHE A 93 1.46 21.40 -6.16
C PHE A 93 0.64 22.62 -5.76
N SER A 94 -0.46 22.42 -5.04
CA SER A 94 -1.37 23.50 -4.60
C SER A 94 -1.32 23.81 -3.11
N ALA A 95 -0.49 23.07 -2.35
CA ALA A 95 -0.42 23.20 -0.90
C ALA A 95 0.22 24.51 -0.40
N GLY A 96 0.82 25.30 -1.28
CA GLY A 96 1.43 26.58 -0.93
C GLY A 96 2.75 26.48 -0.17
N TYR A 97 3.43 25.33 -0.25
CA TYR A 97 4.74 25.12 0.38
C TYR A 97 5.81 26.08 -0.15
N LYS A 98 6.68 26.55 0.75
CA LYS A 98 7.84 27.39 0.42
C LYS A 98 9.13 26.57 0.31
N PHE A 99 9.28 25.56 1.16
CA PHE A 99 10.48 24.74 1.27
C PHE A 99 10.35 23.39 0.57
N VAL A 100 9.13 22.91 0.27
CA VAL A 100 8.91 21.72 -0.54
C VAL A 100 8.88 22.11 -2.02
N LYS A 101 9.86 21.61 -2.79
CA LYS A 101 9.98 21.83 -4.23
C LYS A 101 9.37 20.68 -5.00
N SER A 102 8.09 20.80 -5.31
CA SER A 102 7.33 19.75 -5.99
C SER A 102 7.57 19.73 -7.49
N GLU A 103 7.85 18.56 -8.06
CA GLU A 103 8.03 18.38 -9.51
C GLU A 103 7.37 17.07 -9.98
N TYR A 104 6.59 17.14 -11.07
CA TYR A 104 6.11 15.95 -11.78
C TYR A 104 7.22 15.40 -12.67
N ILE A 105 7.65 14.18 -12.42
CA ILE A 105 8.80 13.57 -13.11
C ILE A 105 8.43 12.54 -14.18
N GLY A 106 7.13 12.38 -14.49
CA GLY A 106 6.61 11.36 -15.38
C GLY A 106 6.15 10.12 -14.64
N GLU A 107 5.64 9.13 -15.36
CA GLU A 107 5.09 7.88 -14.83
C GLU A 107 5.91 6.67 -15.30
N GLY A 108 5.97 5.62 -14.50
CA GLY A 108 6.59 4.35 -14.83
C GLY A 108 8.04 4.51 -15.30
N ASN A 109 8.37 3.99 -16.49
CA ASN A 109 9.73 4.01 -17.01
C ASN A 109 10.32 5.42 -17.19
N ALA A 110 9.49 6.45 -17.42
CA ALA A 110 9.98 7.82 -17.55
C ALA A 110 10.48 8.36 -16.21
N ALA A 111 9.72 8.12 -15.14
CA ALA A 111 10.11 8.47 -13.78
C ALA A 111 11.38 7.71 -13.36
N PHE A 112 11.41 6.38 -13.56
CA PHE A 112 12.57 5.57 -13.19
C PHE A 112 13.84 5.96 -13.98
N ALA A 113 13.71 6.40 -15.24
CA ALA A 113 14.86 6.90 -15.98
C ALA A 113 15.51 8.13 -15.31
N ARG A 114 14.72 9.03 -14.74
CA ARG A 114 15.23 10.18 -13.97
C ARG A 114 15.82 9.74 -12.64
N LEU A 115 15.10 8.94 -11.87
CA LEU A 115 15.53 8.44 -10.56
C LEU A 115 16.84 7.62 -10.65
N ASN A 116 17.04 6.85 -11.73
CA ASN A 116 18.26 6.06 -11.94
C ASN A 116 19.51 6.93 -12.21
N LEU A 117 19.33 8.21 -12.54
CA LEU A 117 20.41 9.19 -12.78
C LEU A 117 20.45 10.29 -11.70
N LEU A 118 19.61 10.19 -10.70
CA LEU A 118 19.48 11.16 -9.62
C LEU A 118 20.79 11.32 -8.84
N SER A 119 21.08 12.55 -8.42
CA SER A 119 22.15 12.88 -7.46
C SER A 119 21.51 13.44 -6.18
N ALA A 120 21.65 12.74 -5.06
CA ALA A 120 21.08 13.15 -3.79
C ALA A 120 21.85 12.54 -2.60
N ASP A 121 21.77 13.21 -1.45
CA ASP A 121 22.28 12.61 -0.22
C ASP A 121 21.32 11.51 0.27
N ILE A 122 20.01 11.83 0.38
CA ILE A 122 19.00 10.91 0.86
C ILE A 122 17.79 10.87 -0.07
N VAL A 123 17.33 9.68 -0.41
CA VAL A 123 16.08 9.45 -1.14
C VAL A 123 15.13 8.65 -0.26
N LEU A 124 13.95 9.20 0.02
CA LEU A 124 12.85 8.53 0.72
C LEU A 124 11.77 8.14 -0.28
N ALA A 125 11.29 6.90 -0.23
CA ALA A 125 10.18 6.43 -1.04
C ALA A 125 9.39 5.33 -0.34
N THR A 126 8.14 5.12 -0.76
CA THR A 126 7.32 3.96 -0.36
C THR A 126 7.19 2.92 -1.48
N THR A 127 7.77 3.19 -2.65
CA THR A 127 7.82 2.27 -3.80
C THR A 127 8.78 1.13 -3.49
N PRO A 128 8.32 -0.14 -3.46
CA PRO A 128 9.20 -1.29 -3.23
C PRO A 128 9.98 -1.67 -4.49
N GLY A 129 10.98 -2.55 -4.34
CA GLY A 129 11.69 -3.18 -5.46
C GLY A 129 12.82 -2.33 -6.05
N LEU A 130 13.37 -1.38 -5.28
CA LEU A 130 14.62 -0.70 -5.63
C LEU A 130 15.71 -1.73 -5.93
N GLY A 131 16.36 -1.59 -7.09
CA GLY A 131 17.42 -2.52 -7.52
C GLY A 131 16.93 -3.84 -8.12
N VAL A 132 15.67 -4.21 -7.90
CA VAL A 132 15.04 -5.46 -8.37
C VAL A 132 14.41 -5.26 -9.76
N TYR A 133 13.60 -4.24 -9.92
CA TYR A 133 12.83 -3.97 -11.14
C TYR A 133 13.47 -2.86 -11.98
N GLN A 134 12.65 -1.97 -12.54
CA GLN A 134 13.11 -0.87 -13.43
C GLN A 134 13.79 0.26 -12.66
N TRP A 135 13.43 0.46 -11.41
CA TRP A 135 14.07 1.43 -10.55
C TRP A 135 15.40 0.87 -10.01
N LYS A 136 16.49 1.38 -10.52
CA LYS A 136 17.85 0.99 -10.10
C LYS A 136 18.42 2.01 -9.12
N ARG A 137 19.32 1.57 -8.26
CA ARG A 137 20.07 2.51 -7.42
C ARG A 137 20.97 3.40 -8.28
N SER A 138 20.83 4.72 -8.15
CA SER A 138 21.79 5.66 -8.72
C SER A 138 23.11 5.60 -7.94
N LYS A 139 24.23 5.65 -8.67
CA LYS A 139 25.56 5.72 -8.07
C LYS A 139 25.82 7.04 -7.32
N ASN A 140 25.02 8.07 -7.63
CA ASN A 140 25.16 9.41 -7.06
C ASN A 140 24.20 9.67 -5.91
N VAL A 141 23.48 8.65 -5.42
CA VAL A 141 22.65 8.73 -4.22
C VAL A 141 23.38 8.00 -3.09
N LYS A 142 23.61 8.70 -1.99
CA LYS A 142 24.36 8.17 -0.85
C LYS A 142 23.51 7.22 0.00
N HIS A 143 22.21 7.51 0.17
CA HIS A 143 21.34 6.74 1.06
C HIS A 143 19.92 6.62 0.53
N TYR A 144 19.37 5.40 0.50
CA TYR A 144 17.97 5.14 0.16
C TYR A 144 17.20 4.64 1.38
N ALA A 145 16.13 5.35 1.73
CA ALA A 145 15.22 5.00 2.81
C ALA A 145 13.86 4.58 2.24
N HIS A 146 13.30 3.51 2.78
CA HIS A 146 11.93 3.09 2.49
C HIS A 146 11.03 3.39 3.67
N ILE A 147 9.86 4.00 3.42
CA ILE A 147 8.83 4.20 4.43
C ILE A 147 7.64 3.28 4.16
N LEU A 148 7.15 2.62 5.19
CA LEU A 148 5.96 1.78 5.09
C LEU A 148 4.71 2.65 4.91
N HIS A 149 3.81 2.24 4.02
CA HIS A 149 2.60 3.00 3.69
C HIS A 149 1.36 2.60 4.51
N SER A 150 1.50 1.64 5.41
CA SER A 150 0.43 1.15 6.29
C SER A 150 1.03 0.54 7.56
N PRO A 151 0.24 0.35 8.62
CA PRO A 151 0.70 -0.30 9.85
C PRO A 151 0.77 -1.83 9.73
N GLY A 152 0.92 -2.36 8.52
CA GLY A 152 1.06 -3.79 8.27
C GLY A 152 2.49 -4.28 8.41
N ASP A 153 2.68 -5.57 8.12
CA ASP A 153 4.02 -6.17 8.18
C ASP A 153 4.93 -5.69 7.06
N ALA A 154 6.19 -5.42 7.40
CA ALA A 154 7.22 -5.09 6.42
C ALA A 154 7.47 -6.24 5.42
N THR A 155 7.14 -7.46 5.80
CA THR A 155 7.28 -8.68 4.99
C THR A 155 6.12 -8.92 4.01
N MET A 156 5.06 -8.10 4.05
CA MET A 156 3.93 -8.20 3.12
C MET A 156 4.17 -7.45 1.80
N TYR A 157 5.37 -7.04 1.52
CA TYR A 157 5.80 -6.62 0.19
C TYR A 157 6.07 -7.83 -0.72
N ARG A 158 6.04 -7.60 -2.05
CA ARG A 158 6.49 -8.60 -3.03
C ARG A 158 7.94 -8.96 -2.76
N LEU A 159 8.32 -10.19 -3.10
CA LEU A 159 9.67 -10.74 -2.91
C LEU A 159 10.78 -9.73 -3.30
N PHE A 160 11.71 -9.54 -2.37
CA PHE A 160 12.84 -8.61 -2.47
C PHE A 160 12.44 -7.12 -2.49
N GLY A 161 11.23 -6.81 -2.00
CA GLY A 161 10.67 -5.46 -2.08
C GLY A 161 11.50 -4.40 -1.37
N ILE A 162 12.11 -4.75 -0.23
CA ILE A 162 12.89 -3.83 0.62
C ILE A 162 14.40 -4.14 0.67
N ASP A 163 14.87 -5.16 -0.05
CA ASP A 163 16.23 -5.71 0.10
C ASP A 163 17.34 -4.71 -0.14
N TYR A 164 17.19 -3.85 -1.12
CA TYR A 164 18.25 -2.92 -1.55
C TYR A 164 18.10 -1.50 -1.00
N PHE A 165 17.24 -1.27 -0.02
CA PHE A 165 17.24 -0.03 0.74
C PHE A 165 18.28 -0.06 1.84
N ASP A 166 18.82 1.11 2.21
CA ASP A 166 19.78 1.25 3.29
C ASP A 166 19.08 1.38 4.65
N SER A 167 17.86 1.94 4.65
CA SER A 167 16.99 2.04 5.83
C SER A 167 15.55 1.65 5.48
N VAL A 168 14.84 1.08 6.46
CA VAL A 168 13.39 0.88 6.41
C VAL A 168 12.76 1.52 7.64
N LEU A 169 11.91 2.51 7.43
CA LEU A 169 11.24 3.27 8.47
C LEU A 169 9.97 2.52 8.90
N LEU A 170 9.95 2.09 10.14
CA LEU A 170 8.96 1.19 10.70
C LEU A 170 7.85 1.93 11.43
N SER A 171 6.65 1.36 11.43
CA SER A 171 5.52 1.88 12.21
C SER A 171 5.57 1.45 13.69
N GLY A 172 6.23 0.34 13.99
CA GLY A 172 6.40 -0.20 15.32
C GLY A 172 7.56 -1.20 15.42
N GLU A 173 8.04 -1.42 16.63
CA GLU A 173 9.17 -2.33 16.94
C GLU A 173 8.93 -3.76 16.46
N TYR A 174 7.68 -4.22 16.41
CA TYR A 174 7.31 -5.59 16.03
C TYR A 174 7.79 -5.99 14.62
N GLN A 175 8.06 -5.00 13.76
CA GLN A 175 8.49 -5.25 12.38
C GLN A 175 10.00 -5.52 12.27
N LYS A 176 10.78 -5.25 13.31
CA LYS A 176 12.25 -5.38 13.26
C LYS A 176 12.71 -6.81 13.08
N ASP A 177 12.17 -7.73 13.85
CA ASP A 177 12.63 -9.11 13.87
C ASP A 177 12.44 -9.79 12.51
N ASP A 178 11.34 -9.53 11.83
CA ASP A 178 11.06 -10.05 10.50
C ASP A 178 12.05 -9.52 9.46
N VAL A 179 12.35 -8.21 9.48
CA VAL A 179 13.34 -7.62 8.58
C VAL A 179 14.73 -8.19 8.85
N ARG A 180 15.14 -8.30 10.11
CA ARG A 180 16.42 -8.93 10.52
C ARG A 180 16.52 -10.39 10.07
N TYR A 181 15.40 -11.12 10.15
CA TYR A 181 15.33 -12.50 9.68
C TYR A 181 15.56 -12.59 8.16
N LEU A 182 14.90 -11.73 7.37
CA LEU A 182 15.11 -11.67 5.92
C LEU A 182 16.54 -11.32 5.55
N GLU A 183 17.14 -10.33 6.22
CA GLU A 183 18.54 -9.94 6.00
C GLU A 183 19.50 -11.12 6.20
N LYS A 184 19.33 -11.84 7.30
CA LYS A 184 20.14 -13.03 7.62
C LYS A 184 19.92 -14.16 6.62
N THR A 185 18.66 -14.46 6.28
CA THR A 185 18.31 -15.56 5.37
C THR A 185 18.83 -15.32 3.96
N ARG A 186 18.80 -14.06 3.50
CA ARG A 186 19.21 -13.68 2.14
C ARG A 186 20.67 -13.25 2.07
N GLY A 187 21.38 -13.14 3.19
CA GLY A 187 22.77 -12.67 3.22
C GLY A 187 22.95 -11.25 2.70
N ILE A 188 21.97 -10.38 2.90
CA ILE A 188 22.00 -8.98 2.46
C ILE A 188 22.50 -8.06 3.59
N LYS A 189 22.89 -6.84 3.19
CA LYS A 189 23.38 -5.82 4.13
C LYS A 189 22.30 -5.49 5.17
N GLU A 190 22.73 -5.39 6.41
CA GLU A 190 21.92 -4.93 7.52
C GLU A 190 21.49 -3.47 7.30
N LYS A 191 20.20 -3.18 7.53
CA LYS A 191 19.57 -1.87 7.34
C LYS A 191 19.45 -1.11 8.66
N ASP A 192 19.40 0.20 8.57
CA ASP A 192 18.89 0.98 9.69
C ASP A 192 17.35 0.80 9.78
N LEU A 193 16.85 0.46 10.96
CA LEU A 193 15.43 0.20 11.21
C LEU A 193 14.87 1.16 12.27
N PRO A 194 14.80 2.48 11.99
CA PRO A 194 14.20 3.42 12.94
C PRO A 194 12.68 3.19 13.00
N VAL A 195 12.12 3.27 14.20
CA VAL A 195 10.67 3.34 14.39
C VAL A 195 10.27 4.80 14.32
N VAL A 196 9.42 5.13 13.36
CA VAL A 196 8.96 6.50 13.10
C VAL A 196 7.45 6.65 13.26
N GLY A 197 6.72 5.54 13.40
CA GLY A 197 5.27 5.51 13.39
C GLY A 197 4.68 5.38 11.98
N CYS A 198 3.39 5.67 11.84
CA CYS A 198 2.67 5.50 10.60
C CYS A 198 2.10 6.85 10.08
N THR A 199 2.81 7.47 9.16
CA THR A 199 2.43 8.78 8.59
C THR A 199 1.06 8.75 7.89
N TYR A 200 0.71 7.63 7.26
CA TYR A 200 -0.59 7.42 6.66
C TYR A 200 -1.73 7.51 7.70
N LEU A 201 -1.59 6.86 8.84
CA LEU A 201 -2.58 6.93 9.92
C LEU A 201 -2.63 8.32 10.56
N ASP A 202 -1.49 8.99 10.74
CA ASP A 202 -1.46 10.36 11.25
C ASP A 202 -2.26 11.31 10.36
N PHE A 203 -2.09 11.20 9.04
CA PHE A 203 -2.84 12.00 8.06
C PHE A 203 -4.36 11.76 8.17
N TYR A 204 -4.78 10.49 8.22
CA TYR A 204 -6.20 10.17 8.30
C TYR A 204 -6.81 10.45 9.67
N LYS A 205 -6.03 10.35 10.75
CA LYS A 205 -6.49 10.74 12.09
C LYS A 205 -6.90 12.21 12.11
N GLU A 206 -6.04 13.10 11.62
CA GLU A 206 -6.34 14.53 11.56
C GLU A 206 -7.62 14.82 10.76
N ARG A 207 -7.85 14.09 9.69
CA ARG A 207 -9.04 14.24 8.84
C ARG A 207 -10.31 13.69 9.49
N ILE A 208 -10.25 12.51 10.08
CA ILE A 208 -11.43 11.86 10.69
C ILE A 208 -11.90 12.61 11.93
N GLU A 209 -10.98 13.24 12.66
CA GLU A 209 -11.30 14.08 13.82
C GLU A 209 -12.07 15.36 13.42
N LYS A 210 -11.84 15.87 12.20
CA LYS A 210 -12.55 17.05 11.65
C LYS A 210 -13.97 16.73 11.14
N ILE A 211 -14.34 15.47 10.98
CA ILE A 211 -15.69 15.06 10.57
C ILE A 211 -16.65 15.32 11.74
N PRO A 212 -17.70 16.16 11.56
CA PRO A 212 -18.68 16.40 12.61
C PRO A 212 -19.38 15.12 13.09
N ALA A 213 -19.76 15.08 14.35
CA ALA A 213 -20.64 14.04 14.84
C ALA A 213 -22.04 14.22 14.23
N GLU A 214 -22.71 13.11 13.92
CA GLU A 214 -24.11 13.15 13.46
C GLU A 214 -25.04 13.55 14.62
N GLU A 215 -26.01 14.42 14.37
CA GLU A 215 -27.01 14.84 15.37
C GLU A 215 -27.88 13.68 15.84
N LYS A 216 -28.22 12.76 14.95
CA LYS A 216 -28.95 11.53 15.23
C LYS A 216 -28.18 10.34 14.69
N HIS A 217 -27.69 9.52 15.61
CA HIS A 217 -26.97 8.32 15.27
C HIS A 217 -27.86 7.09 15.30
N GLU A 218 -27.82 6.31 14.22
CA GLU A 218 -28.48 5.01 14.09
C GLU A 218 -27.41 3.94 13.94
N PHE A 219 -27.55 2.82 14.67
CA PHE A 219 -26.53 1.76 14.65
C PHE A 219 -26.23 1.32 13.23
N THR A 220 -24.98 1.38 12.86
CA THR A 220 -24.51 1.21 11.49
C THR A 220 -23.41 0.15 11.41
N VAL A 221 -23.59 -0.84 10.54
CA VAL A 221 -22.59 -1.88 10.24
C VAL A 221 -21.91 -1.54 8.92
N LEU A 222 -20.59 -1.50 8.90
CA LEU A 222 -19.79 -1.35 7.69
C LEU A 222 -19.29 -2.73 7.22
N LEU A 223 -19.79 -3.20 6.09
CA LEU A 223 -19.29 -4.39 5.41
C LEU A 223 -18.24 -3.96 4.36
N SER A 224 -16.98 -4.21 4.63
CA SER A 224 -15.85 -3.81 3.80
C SER A 224 -15.05 -5.03 3.32
N PRO A 225 -15.50 -5.71 2.26
CA PRO A 225 -14.89 -6.93 1.73
C PRO A 225 -13.60 -6.66 0.98
N SER A 226 -12.67 -7.63 0.97
CA SER A 226 -11.67 -7.76 -0.08
C SER A 226 -12.31 -8.21 -1.40
N TRP A 227 -11.53 -8.16 -2.47
CA TRP A 227 -11.94 -8.65 -3.79
C TRP A 227 -11.48 -10.08 -4.06
N GLY A 228 -12.08 -10.72 -5.05
CA GLY A 228 -11.77 -12.08 -5.49
C GLY A 228 -12.64 -13.14 -4.80
N PRO A 229 -12.53 -14.41 -5.23
CA PRO A 229 -13.43 -15.48 -4.82
C PRO A 229 -13.39 -15.80 -3.33
N SER A 230 -12.29 -15.47 -2.65
CA SER A 230 -12.14 -15.64 -1.21
C SER A 230 -12.68 -14.46 -0.39
N GLY A 231 -13.05 -13.35 -1.03
CA GLY A 231 -13.64 -12.18 -0.38
C GLY A 231 -15.01 -12.49 0.20
N ILE A 232 -15.34 -11.90 1.35
CA ILE A 232 -16.56 -12.19 2.12
C ILE A 232 -17.84 -11.97 1.29
N LEU A 233 -17.87 -10.94 0.45
CA LEU A 233 -19.04 -10.64 -0.36
C LEU A 233 -19.22 -11.65 -1.49
N ALA A 234 -18.14 -12.07 -2.16
CA ALA A 234 -18.16 -13.09 -3.18
C ALA A 234 -18.54 -14.46 -2.62
N LYS A 235 -18.04 -14.79 -1.43
CA LYS A 235 -18.27 -16.07 -0.77
C LYS A 235 -19.68 -16.23 -0.22
N TYR A 236 -20.23 -15.18 0.40
CA TYR A 236 -21.49 -15.28 1.14
C TYR A 236 -22.63 -14.48 0.51
N GLY A 237 -22.35 -13.33 -0.10
CA GLY A 237 -23.34 -12.53 -0.81
C GLY A 237 -24.64 -12.33 -0.02
N GLU A 238 -25.73 -12.82 -0.59
CA GLU A 238 -27.08 -12.74 0.00
C GLU A 238 -27.20 -13.46 1.34
N ARG A 239 -26.48 -14.57 1.55
CA ARG A 239 -26.52 -15.33 2.80
C ARG A 239 -26.04 -14.51 4.01
N LEU A 240 -25.20 -13.52 3.78
CA LEU A 240 -24.76 -12.57 4.82
C LEU A 240 -25.61 -11.31 4.82
N LEU A 241 -25.98 -10.77 3.65
CA LEU A 241 -26.73 -9.51 3.55
C LEU A 241 -28.16 -9.66 4.07
N ASP A 242 -28.87 -10.78 3.77
CA ASP A 242 -30.23 -11.00 4.25
C ASP A 242 -30.36 -10.95 5.78
N PRO A 243 -29.55 -11.68 6.59
CA PRO A 243 -29.62 -11.58 8.04
C PRO A 243 -29.10 -10.23 8.58
N LEU A 244 -28.14 -9.58 7.94
CA LEU A 244 -27.73 -8.22 8.32
C LEU A 244 -28.86 -7.23 8.16
N LEU A 245 -29.56 -7.23 7.05
CA LEU A 245 -30.71 -6.35 6.81
C LEU A 245 -31.90 -6.67 7.73
N ALA A 246 -32.08 -7.95 8.11
CA ALA A 246 -33.10 -8.36 9.05
C ALA A 246 -32.89 -7.81 10.48
N THR A 247 -31.68 -7.30 10.81
CA THR A 247 -31.41 -6.63 12.09
C THR A 247 -32.16 -5.32 12.25
N GLY A 248 -32.55 -4.68 11.14
CA GLY A 248 -33.13 -3.34 11.10
C GLY A 248 -32.12 -2.20 11.25
N TRP A 249 -30.82 -2.50 11.29
CA TRP A 249 -29.74 -1.52 11.36
C TRP A 249 -29.38 -0.98 9.97
N ASN A 250 -28.65 0.13 9.94
CA ASN A 250 -28.04 0.62 8.70
C ASN A 250 -26.86 -0.25 8.31
N ILE A 251 -26.81 -0.65 7.05
CA ILE A 251 -25.73 -1.44 6.50
C ILE A 251 -25.08 -0.63 5.37
N ILE A 252 -23.80 -0.34 5.54
CA ILE A 252 -22.97 0.26 4.49
C ILE A 252 -22.14 -0.87 3.88
N VAL A 253 -22.34 -1.16 2.61
CA VAL A 253 -21.47 -2.08 1.85
C VAL A 253 -20.50 -1.25 1.05
N ARG A 254 -19.21 -1.43 1.34
CA ARG A 254 -18.12 -0.74 0.65
C ARG A 254 -17.23 -1.74 -0.07
N PRO A 255 -17.55 -2.13 -1.31
CA PRO A 255 -16.75 -3.07 -2.08
C PRO A 255 -15.34 -2.54 -2.33
N HIS A 256 -14.36 -3.44 -2.40
CA HIS A 256 -13.01 -3.08 -2.80
C HIS A 256 -13.03 -2.43 -4.20
N PRO A 257 -12.21 -1.40 -4.48
CA PRO A 257 -12.18 -0.76 -5.80
C PRO A 257 -11.98 -1.73 -6.97
N GLN A 258 -11.18 -2.78 -6.78
CA GLN A 258 -10.96 -3.82 -7.78
C GLN A 258 -12.23 -4.62 -8.10
N SER A 259 -13.15 -4.79 -7.14
CA SER A 259 -14.41 -5.51 -7.36
C SER A 259 -15.28 -4.86 -8.43
N LYS A 260 -15.20 -3.53 -8.61
CA LYS A 260 -15.90 -2.83 -9.71
C LYS A 260 -15.47 -3.32 -11.09
N ILE A 261 -14.26 -3.87 -11.20
CA ILE A 261 -13.68 -4.34 -12.47
C ILE A 261 -13.84 -5.85 -12.59
N SER A 262 -13.41 -6.58 -11.55
CA SER A 262 -13.32 -8.05 -11.60
C SER A 262 -14.61 -8.77 -11.19
N GLU A 263 -15.54 -8.10 -10.49
CA GLU A 263 -16.73 -8.67 -9.90
C GLU A 263 -18.01 -7.83 -10.21
N ALA A 264 -17.97 -7.07 -11.30
CA ALA A 264 -19.04 -6.15 -11.69
C ALA A 264 -20.41 -6.82 -11.76
N GLU A 265 -20.52 -8.00 -12.35
CA GLU A 265 -21.78 -8.76 -12.47
C GLU A 265 -22.36 -9.14 -11.10
N MET A 266 -21.51 -9.54 -10.16
CA MET A 266 -21.94 -9.86 -8.80
C MET A 266 -22.49 -8.61 -8.10
N LEU A 267 -21.77 -7.49 -8.19
CA LEU A 267 -22.17 -6.22 -7.58
C LEU A 267 -23.50 -5.71 -8.18
N GLU A 268 -23.66 -5.78 -9.50
CA GLU A 268 -24.89 -5.40 -10.18
C GLU A 268 -26.09 -6.26 -9.72
N ARG A 269 -25.90 -7.57 -9.66
CA ARG A 269 -26.94 -8.52 -9.20
C ARG A 269 -27.38 -8.22 -7.76
N LEU A 270 -26.41 -8.02 -6.85
CA LEU A 270 -26.71 -7.73 -5.45
C LEU A 270 -27.35 -6.35 -5.30
N SER A 271 -26.83 -5.32 -5.97
CA SER A 271 -27.42 -3.98 -5.93
C SER A 271 -28.85 -3.98 -6.42
N LYS A 272 -29.15 -4.70 -7.51
CA LYS A 272 -30.50 -4.81 -8.06
C LYS A 272 -31.44 -5.57 -7.13
N LYS A 273 -30.96 -6.65 -6.49
CA LYS A 273 -31.78 -7.43 -5.54
C LYS A 273 -32.24 -6.57 -4.36
N TYR A 274 -31.39 -5.69 -3.87
CA TYR A 274 -31.68 -4.85 -2.69
C TYR A 274 -32.07 -3.42 -3.05
N GLU A 275 -32.39 -3.15 -4.31
CA GLU A 275 -32.83 -1.82 -4.76
C GLU A 275 -34.05 -1.35 -3.96
N GLY A 276 -34.03 -0.11 -3.49
CA GLY A 276 -35.10 0.48 -2.66
C GLY A 276 -35.07 0.10 -1.19
N ASN A 277 -34.13 -0.71 -0.71
CA ASN A 277 -33.96 -0.96 0.72
C ASN A 277 -33.34 0.26 1.41
N GLY A 278 -34.13 0.97 2.24
CA GLY A 278 -33.71 2.21 2.87
C GLY A 278 -32.57 2.05 3.91
N ASN A 279 -32.32 0.82 4.36
CA ASN A 279 -31.26 0.53 5.35
C ASN A 279 -29.95 0.05 4.68
N LEU A 280 -29.88 -0.07 3.37
CA LEU A 280 -28.67 -0.49 2.65
C LEU A 280 -28.10 0.64 1.82
N ILE A 281 -26.83 0.95 2.06
CA ILE A 281 -26.06 1.94 1.32
C ILE A 281 -24.90 1.24 0.63
N TRP A 282 -24.78 1.39 -0.68
CA TRP A 282 -23.59 1.00 -1.43
C TRP A 282 -22.65 2.20 -1.51
N ASP A 283 -21.53 2.13 -0.81
CA ASP A 283 -20.53 3.20 -0.80
C ASP A 283 -19.41 2.90 -1.79
N TYR A 284 -19.31 3.74 -2.81
CA TYR A 284 -18.29 3.68 -3.86
C TYR A 284 -17.37 4.91 -3.87
N GLU A 285 -17.46 5.75 -2.86
CA GLU A 285 -16.63 6.95 -2.75
C GLU A 285 -15.15 6.58 -2.65
N THR A 286 -14.29 7.49 -3.11
CA THR A 286 -12.84 7.26 -3.05
C THR A 286 -12.36 7.27 -1.60
N ASP A 287 -12.91 8.18 -0.79
CA ASP A 287 -12.54 8.35 0.60
C ASP A 287 -13.39 7.47 1.53
N ASN A 288 -12.74 6.66 2.34
CA ASN A 288 -13.38 5.69 3.23
C ASN A 288 -13.67 6.23 4.64
N ILE A 289 -13.10 7.38 5.01
CA ILE A 289 -13.17 7.88 6.38
C ILE A 289 -14.59 8.22 6.83
N TYR A 290 -15.46 8.62 5.92
CA TYR A 290 -16.85 8.95 6.23
C TYR A 290 -17.64 7.70 6.65
N SER A 291 -17.54 6.62 5.87
CA SER A 291 -18.18 5.35 6.21
C SER A 291 -17.59 4.73 7.48
N MET A 292 -16.27 4.82 7.67
CA MET A 292 -15.61 4.36 8.89
C MET A 292 -16.06 5.17 10.12
N LYS A 293 -16.13 6.49 10.00
CA LYS A 293 -16.58 7.36 11.12
C LYS A 293 -18.03 7.06 11.52
N LYS A 294 -18.88 6.84 10.51
CA LYS A 294 -20.31 6.58 10.71
C LYS A 294 -20.59 5.20 11.32
N ALA A 295 -19.86 4.17 10.91
CA ALA A 295 -20.11 2.79 11.36
C ALA A 295 -19.76 2.58 12.84
N ASP A 296 -20.55 1.73 13.53
CA ASP A 296 -20.29 1.30 14.91
C ASP A 296 -19.45 0.05 14.98
N ILE A 297 -19.55 -0.79 13.97
CA ILE A 297 -18.78 -2.03 13.82
C ILE A 297 -18.45 -2.25 12.35
N MET A 298 -17.28 -2.83 12.09
CA MET A 298 -16.88 -3.28 10.76
C MET A 298 -16.94 -4.81 10.68
N ILE A 299 -17.43 -5.32 9.54
CA ILE A 299 -17.29 -6.72 9.14
C ILE A 299 -16.40 -6.74 7.90
N SER A 300 -15.30 -7.49 7.95
CA SER A 300 -14.35 -7.61 6.85
C SER A 300 -13.75 -9.03 6.79
N ASP A 301 -12.75 -9.20 5.96
CA ASP A 301 -12.02 -10.46 5.80
C ASP A 301 -10.52 -10.26 6.07
N PHE A 302 -9.66 -10.48 5.08
CA PHE A 302 -8.21 -10.27 5.19
C PHE A 302 -7.75 -8.87 4.73
N SER A 303 -8.65 -7.92 4.59
CA SER A 303 -8.35 -6.56 4.12
C SER A 303 -7.60 -5.73 5.17
N GLY A 304 -6.61 -4.96 4.72
CA GLY A 304 -5.87 -4.01 5.56
C GLY A 304 -6.73 -2.91 6.18
N ILE A 305 -7.93 -2.65 5.63
CA ILE A 305 -8.90 -1.67 6.15
C ILE A 305 -9.33 -1.96 7.61
N ILE A 306 -9.21 -3.21 8.05
CA ILE A 306 -9.46 -3.60 9.45
C ILE A 306 -8.59 -2.78 10.40
N TYR A 307 -7.31 -2.59 10.05
CA TYR A 307 -6.36 -1.83 10.86
C TYR A 307 -6.64 -0.34 10.82
N ASP A 308 -6.96 0.19 9.63
CA ASP A 308 -7.36 1.59 9.49
C ASP A 308 -8.58 1.90 10.36
N TYR A 309 -9.63 1.08 10.27
CA TYR A 309 -10.83 1.23 11.05
C TYR A 309 -10.59 1.10 12.56
N THR A 310 -9.89 0.05 12.96
CA THR A 310 -9.61 -0.26 14.36
C THR A 310 -8.77 0.84 15.00
N PHE A 311 -7.73 1.34 14.31
CA PHE A 311 -6.79 2.29 14.90
C PHE A 311 -7.27 3.74 14.80
N LEU A 312 -7.99 4.10 13.74
CA LEU A 312 -8.51 5.46 13.57
C LEU A 312 -9.83 5.70 14.32
N CYS A 313 -10.69 4.70 14.40
CA CYS A 313 -12.02 4.85 15.00
C CYS A 313 -12.14 4.25 16.40
N ASP A 314 -11.23 3.39 16.82
CA ASP A 314 -11.27 2.61 18.06
C ASP A 314 -12.58 1.82 18.25
N LYS A 315 -13.09 1.29 17.15
CA LYS A 315 -14.37 0.57 17.12
C LYS A 315 -14.16 -0.92 16.86
N PRO A 316 -15.12 -1.78 17.27
CA PRO A 316 -15.01 -3.22 17.13
C PRO A 316 -15.02 -3.68 15.69
N VAL A 317 -14.35 -4.81 15.43
CA VAL A 317 -14.30 -5.45 14.12
C VAL A 317 -14.64 -6.93 14.26
N MET A 318 -15.38 -7.43 13.26
CA MET A 318 -15.55 -8.84 13.02
C MET A 318 -14.84 -9.21 11.73
N TYR A 319 -14.20 -10.38 11.69
CA TYR A 319 -13.50 -10.86 10.51
C TYR A 319 -13.97 -12.26 10.11
N VAL A 320 -13.98 -12.50 8.81
CA VAL A 320 -14.14 -13.86 8.28
C VAL A 320 -12.76 -14.41 7.98
N ASN A 321 -12.45 -15.57 8.56
CA ASN A 321 -11.16 -16.20 8.35
C ASN A 321 -11.01 -16.64 6.89
N ALA A 322 -9.90 -16.25 6.29
CA ALA A 322 -9.51 -16.64 4.94
C ALA A 322 -8.01 -16.96 4.89
N ASP A 323 -7.66 -17.93 4.07
CA ASP A 323 -6.26 -18.25 3.83
C ASP A 323 -5.65 -17.22 2.88
N ILE A 324 -4.51 -16.66 3.30
CA ILE A 324 -3.72 -15.72 2.50
C ILE A 324 -2.61 -16.51 1.82
N GLU A 325 -2.52 -16.41 0.50
CA GLU A 325 -1.41 -16.95 -0.27
C GLU A 325 -0.15 -16.09 -0.06
N LEU A 326 0.86 -16.63 0.61
CA LEU A 326 2.09 -15.91 0.95
C LEU A 326 3.21 -16.06 -0.10
N ALA A 327 3.07 -16.96 -1.08
CA ALA A 327 4.15 -17.29 -2.03
C ALA A 327 4.70 -16.10 -2.84
N LEU A 328 3.95 -15.02 -2.94
CA LEU A 328 4.34 -13.82 -3.68
C LEU A 328 4.96 -12.71 -2.80
N TYR A 329 5.02 -12.93 -1.48
CA TYR A 329 5.43 -11.93 -0.51
C TYR A 329 6.73 -12.34 0.20
N ASP A 330 7.46 -11.34 0.71
CA ASP A 330 8.67 -11.57 1.52
C ASP A 330 8.41 -12.45 2.75
N ALA A 331 7.18 -12.46 3.28
CA ALA A 331 6.75 -13.32 4.37
C ALA A 331 6.87 -14.82 4.06
N TYR A 332 6.93 -15.22 2.79
CA TYR A 332 7.17 -16.60 2.40
C TYR A 332 8.55 -17.12 2.83
N ASP A 333 9.56 -16.23 2.86
CA ASP A 333 10.92 -16.54 3.29
C ASP A 333 11.10 -16.52 4.81
N VAL A 334 10.02 -16.28 5.59
CA VAL A 334 10.02 -16.29 7.06
C VAL A 334 9.27 -17.55 7.55
N PRO A 335 9.91 -18.72 7.58
CA PRO A 335 9.24 -19.99 7.87
C PRO A 335 8.71 -20.04 9.31
N GLY A 336 7.51 -20.61 9.44
CA GLY A 336 6.87 -20.87 10.73
C GLY A 336 6.22 -19.65 11.38
N GLN A 337 6.31 -18.47 10.78
CA GLN A 337 5.65 -17.27 11.26
C GLN A 337 4.59 -16.81 10.25
N LYS A 338 3.35 -16.65 10.73
CA LYS A 338 2.37 -15.84 10.00
C LYS A 338 2.65 -14.37 10.27
N PRO A 339 2.50 -13.48 9.28
CA PRO A 339 2.61 -12.05 9.49
C PRO A 339 1.79 -11.58 10.70
N TRP A 340 2.31 -10.60 11.43
CA TRP A 340 1.63 -10.05 12.61
C TRP A 340 0.19 -9.65 12.30
N GLN A 341 -0.05 -8.99 11.17
CA GLN A 341 -1.37 -8.57 10.74
C GLN A 341 -2.37 -9.73 10.60
N VAL A 342 -1.92 -10.95 10.24
CA VAL A 342 -2.80 -12.12 10.13
C VAL A 342 -3.20 -12.64 11.51
N ASN A 343 -2.35 -12.47 12.50
CA ASN A 343 -2.59 -12.93 13.87
C ASN A 343 -3.27 -11.88 14.74
N ALA A 344 -2.86 -10.62 14.62
CA ALA A 344 -3.33 -9.53 15.48
C ALA A 344 -4.85 -9.33 15.40
N VAL A 345 -5.45 -9.46 14.22
CA VAL A 345 -6.91 -9.37 14.08
C VAL A 345 -7.65 -10.41 14.91
N LYS A 346 -7.06 -11.57 15.14
CA LYS A 346 -7.62 -12.64 15.98
C LYS A 346 -7.62 -12.29 17.46
N ASP A 347 -6.69 -11.43 17.88
CA ASP A 347 -6.60 -10.99 19.28
C ASP A 347 -7.65 -9.94 19.62
N PHE A 348 -7.93 -9.00 18.72
CA PHE A 348 -8.81 -7.87 19.00
C PHE A 348 -10.15 -7.90 18.26
N GLY A 349 -10.32 -8.76 17.27
CA GLY A 349 -11.55 -8.94 16.51
C GLY A 349 -12.28 -10.22 16.90
N ILE A 350 -13.49 -10.39 16.40
CA ILE A 350 -14.30 -11.60 16.54
C ILE A 350 -14.39 -12.31 15.18
N GLU A 351 -14.09 -13.60 15.15
CA GLU A 351 -14.32 -14.41 13.96
C GLU A 351 -15.82 -14.59 13.73
N LEU A 352 -16.30 -14.16 12.57
CA LEU A 352 -17.68 -14.38 12.13
C LEU A 352 -17.75 -15.65 11.28
N LYS A 353 -18.48 -16.64 11.78
CA LYS A 353 -18.71 -17.91 11.08
C LYS A 353 -20.09 -17.95 10.45
N GLU A 354 -20.23 -18.72 9.37
CA GLU A 354 -21.50 -18.82 8.63
C GLU A 354 -22.66 -19.29 9.52
N GLU A 355 -22.39 -20.21 10.45
CA GLU A 355 -23.39 -20.74 11.38
C GLU A 355 -23.99 -19.66 12.31
N GLN A 356 -23.31 -18.53 12.45
CA GLN A 356 -23.73 -17.41 13.29
C GLN A 356 -24.60 -16.39 12.52
N PHE A 357 -24.74 -16.50 11.21
CA PHE A 357 -25.53 -15.55 10.41
C PHE A 357 -26.99 -15.46 10.86
N PRO A 358 -27.69 -16.54 11.22
CA PRO A 358 -29.05 -16.44 11.73
C PRO A 358 -29.19 -15.62 13.04
N THR A 359 -28.14 -15.55 13.86
CA THR A 359 -28.10 -14.81 15.13
C THR A 359 -27.14 -13.64 15.08
N ILE A 360 -26.87 -13.10 13.88
CA ILE A 360 -25.83 -12.09 13.65
C ILE A 360 -26.05 -10.83 14.51
N LYS A 361 -27.30 -10.48 14.81
CA LYS A 361 -27.61 -9.34 15.66
C LYS A 361 -27.03 -9.48 17.07
N GLU A 362 -27.21 -10.62 17.70
CA GLU A 362 -26.69 -10.92 19.03
C GLU A 362 -25.16 -11.00 19.01
N VAL A 363 -24.58 -11.60 17.97
CA VAL A 363 -23.13 -11.72 17.81
C VAL A 363 -22.48 -10.35 17.69
N ILE A 364 -23.08 -9.42 16.91
CA ILE A 364 -22.61 -8.05 16.76
C ILE A 364 -22.74 -7.26 18.06
N GLN A 365 -23.85 -7.37 18.79
CA GLN A 365 -24.03 -6.70 20.08
C GLN A 365 -22.97 -7.14 21.10
N ASN A 366 -22.75 -8.45 21.24
CA ASN A 366 -21.71 -8.98 22.10
C ASN A 366 -20.29 -8.51 21.73
N ALA A 367 -20.01 -8.34 20.42
CA ALA A 367 -18.74 -7.80 19.95
C ALA A 367 -18.57 -6.33 20.33
N SER A 368 -19.65 -5.54 20.20
CA SER A 368 -19.65 -4.11 20.47
C SER A 368 -19.46 -3.79 21.94
N ASP A 369 -20.03 -4.60 22.83
CA ASP A 369 -20.05 -4.37 24.27
C ASP A 369 -18.81 -4.93 25.01
N SER A 370 -17.88 -5.58 24.28
CA SER A 370 -16.73 -6.25 24.89
C SER A 370 -15.59 -5.29 25.28
N GLU A 371 -15.48 -4.99 26.58
CA GLU A 371 -14.35 -4.23 27.14
C GLU A 371 -13.00 -4.95 26.94
N GLU A 372 -13.00 -6.27 26.95
CA GLU A 372 -11.78 -7.07 26.72
C GLU A 372 -11.24 -6.83 25.31
N LEU A 373 -12.11 -6.86 24.30
CA LEU A 373 -11.72 -6.57 22.93
C LEU A 373 -11.28 -5.10 22.77
N ALA A 374 -11.89 -4.16 23.48
CA ALA A 374 -11.44 -2.77 23.47
C ALA A 374 -10.02 -2.63 24.02
N ARG A 375 -9.67 -3.28 25.11
CA ARG A 375 -8.30 -3.29 25.65
C ARG A 375 -7.30 -3.93 24.68
N ARG A 376 -7.69 -5.01 24.00
CA ARG A 376 -6.83 -5.68 23.02
C ARG A 376 -6.61 -4.82 21.78
N ARG A 377 -7.63 -4.11 21.30
CA ARG A 377 -7.50 -3.12 20.21
C ARG A 377 -6.52 -2.02 20.57
N ALA A 378 -6.65 -1.44 21.76
CA ALA A 378 -5.73 -0.40 22.24
C ALA A 378 -4.28 -0.89 22.28
N LYS A 379 -4.06 -2.13 22.75
CA LYS A 379 -2.73 -2.75 22.75
C LYS A 379 -2.19 -2.95 21.33
N ALA A 380 -3.00 -3.45 20.40
CA ALA A 380 -2.61 -3.64 19.00
C ALA A 380 -2.25 -2.31 18.34
N LYS A 381 -3.04 -1.26 18.58
CA LYS A 381 -2.75 0.10 18.12
C LYS A 381 -1.39 0.60 18.64
N GLN A 382 -1.13 0.50 19.95
CA GLN A 382 0.15 0.89 20.54
C GLN A 382 1.34 0.12 19.96
N THR A 383 1.14 -1.15 19.59
CA THR A 383 2.17 -1.98 18.97
C THR A 383 2.50 -1.53 17.55
N ALA A 384 1.46 -1.26 16.76
CA ALA A 384 1.59 -1.06 15.32
C ALA A 384 1.69 0.41 14.89
N TRP A 385 1.29 1.33 15.73
CA TRP A 385 1.33 2.77 15.45
C TRP A 385 1.98 3.51 16.62
N GLN A 386 3.29 3.36 16.72
CA GLN A 386 4.09 4.12 17.67
C GLN A 386 4.24 5.56 17.19
N PHE A 387 4.48 6.49 18.13
CA PHE A 387 4.56 7.93 17.84
C PHE A 387 3.32 8.50 17.15
N GLU A 388 2.14 8.06 17.55
CA GLU A 388 0.85 8.55 17.02
C GLU A 388 0.81 10.10 16.98
N GLY A 389 0.51 10.66 15.81
CA GLY A 389 0.47 12.09 15.56
C GLY A 389 1.83 12.78 15.40
N GLN A 390 2.94 12.02 15.47
CA GLN A 390 4.30 12.53 15.40
C GLN A 390 5.14 11.91 14.28
N SER A 391 4.56 10.99 13.50
CA SER A 391 5.33 10.18 12.54
C SER A 391 6.03 11.03 11.49
N GLY A 392 5.39 12.09 10.99
CA GLY A 392 6.02 13.01 10.03
C GLY A 392 7.25 13.70 10.59
N GLU A 393 7.20 14.12 11.87
CA GLU A 393 8.32 14.72 12.58
C GLU A 393 9.46 13.71 12.77
N LYS A 394 9.13 12.48 13.16
CA LYS A 394 10.12 11.40 13.33
C LYS A 394 10.83 11.03 12.03
N VAL A 395 10.13 11.07 10.91
CA VAL A 395 10.75 10.88 9.58
C VAL A 395 11.71 12.04 9.26
N TYR A 396 11.31 13.28 9.52
CA TYR A 396 12.17 14.44 9.34
C TYR A 396 13.43 14.35 10.22
N GLU A 397 13.27 14.06 11.53
CA GLU A 397 14.39 13.90 12.47
C GLU A 397 15.38 12.83 11.97
N PHE A 398 14.87 11.68 11.52
CA PHE A 398 15.70 10.62 10.96
C PHE A 398 16.48 11.10 9.73
N MET A 399 15.81 11.76 8.77
CA MET A 399 16.47 12.22 7.55
C MET A 399 17.53 13.28 7.86
N ALA A 400 17.24 14.22 8.75
CA ALA A 400 18.19 15.26 9.17
C ALA A 400 19.41 14.68 9.94
N GLU A 401 19.20 13.68 10.79
CA GLU A 401 20.30 12.97 11.47
C GLU A 401 21.17 12.18 10.49
N LYS A 402 20.52 11.50 9.55
CA LYS A 402 21.24 10.72 8.53
C LYS A 402 22.09 11.62 7.63
N GLU A 403 21.59 12.78 7.24
CA GLU A 403 22.36 13.76 6.48
C GLU A 403 23.62 14.20 7.23
N ARG A 404 23.51 14.54 8.52
CA ARG A 404 24.66 14.88 9.36
C ARG A 404 25.71 13.76 9.41
N GLN A 405 25.27 12.52 9.57
CA GLN A 405 26.15 11.34 9.57
C GLN A 405 26.90 11.17 8.25
N LEU A 406 26.21 11.33 7.11
CA LEU A 406 26.81 11.22 5.77
C LEU A 406 27.85 12.31 5.51
N ASN A 407 27.63 13.51 6.00
CA ASN A 407 28.56 14.64 5.82
C ASN A 407 29.79 14.50 6.75
N PHE A 408 29.62 13.95 7.95
CA PHE A 408 30.73 13.71 8.87
C PHE A 408 31.71 12.64 8.34
N THR A 409 31.18 11.55 7.79
CA THR A 409 32.01 10.49 7.18
C THR A 409 32.74 10.96 5.92
N GLY A 410 32.12 11.82 5.09
CA GLY A 410 32.75 12.40 3.91
C GLY A 410 33.90 13.37 4.20
N SER A 411 33.91 13.99 5.39
CA SER A 411 35.00 14.89 5.80
C SER A 411 36.20 14.19 6.45
N SER A 412 36.06 12.92 6.84
CA SER A 412 37.13 12.12 7.41
C SER A 412 37.95 11.30 6.39
N GLU A 413 37.50 11.26 5.13
CA GLU A 413 38.20 10.55 4.03
C GLU A 413 38.94 11.51 3.07
N GLN A 414 38.94 12.83 3.33
CA GLN A 414 39.75 13.83 2.66
C GLN A 414 40.97 14.19 3.50
#